data_9e1cb8edd09402e9ae9fa65bb90bfa8f
#
_entry.id   9e1cb8edd09402e9ae9fa65bb90bfa8f
#
_cell.length_a   1.000
_cell.length_b   1.000
_cell.length_c   1.000
_cell.angle_alpha   90.00
_cell.angle_beta   90.00
_cell.angle_gamma   90.00
#
_symmetry.space_group_name_H-M   'P 1'
#
loop_
_entity.id
_entity.type
_entity.pdbx_description
1 polymer ?
#
loop_
_entity_poly.entity_id
_entity_poly.type
_entity_poly.pdbx_seq_one_letter_code
_entity_poly.pdbx_strand_id
1 'polypeptide(L)'
;MQINKLVKECAAELNIDICRVTDNQKLETEFEILKERSQGQFWPQPFANQNLEELTTPVLHFPNLKSIIAAAVSYNHNEANLFLSNYVTVEDYHSYLENKLEKLASRLQQKLNYSFNYKIFVDQAPFLEKALAQKAGLGFIGKNTLLINPKLGSNLFLGEIFTDLEIAVDQPLDLDCGSCRLCLESCQVQALKEANLLAAEDCTAYLTQKKGILTESEIKKIGHHIWGCDDCKDVCPYNKKSKASAAKKLQFFNKNLEYFLNLESKEVPAELDNTAVTWRGSRILLRNAMLAAANLKEKRFFNKIKQKLNDNSPIIRYYAAYSLLKIDFKKAKKIVEEYLNQEQNSEYKNKIKKILVSEEDNNGS
;
A
#
# COMPACT_ATOMS: atom_id res chain seq x y z
N MET A 1 -37.24 -15.20 -1.64
CA MET A 1 -36.46 -13.93 -1.57
C MET A 1 -35.17 -14.16 -2.36
N GLN A 2 -34.78 -13.27 -3.24
CA GLN A 2 -33.58 -13.47 -4.06
C GLN A 2 -32.35 -13.27 -3.18
N ILE A 3 -31.49 -14.30 -3.02
CA ILE A 3 -30.33 -14.29 -2.10
C ILE A 3 -29.40 -13.09 -2.37
N ASN A 4 -29.16 -12.74 -3.65
CA ASN A 4 -28.35 -11.58 -4.02
C ASN A 4 -28.88 -10.28 -3.38
N LYS A 5 -30.21 -10.06 -3.36
CA LYS A 5 -30.80 -8.89 -2.70
C LYS A 5 -30.55 -8.91 -1.19
N LEU A 6 -30.68 -10.09 -0.57
CA LEU A 6 -30.43 -10.27 0.85
C LEU A 6 -28.96 -9.97 1.22
N VAL A 7 -27.99 -10.39 0.39
CA VAL A 7 -26.57 -10.04 0.56
C VAL A 7 -26.39 -8.53 0.67
N LYS A 8 -26.99 -7.77 -0.26
CA LYS A 8 -26.88 -6.30 -0.29
C LYS A 8 -27.55 -5.63 0.90
N GLU A 9 -28.70 -6.14 1.31
CA GLU A 9 -29.43 -5.62 2.52
C GLU A 9 -28.59 -5.86 3.78
N CYS A 10 -28.07 -7.08 3.97
CA CYS A 10 -27.21 -7.40 5.12
C CYS A 10 -25.91 -6.58 5.13
N ALA A 11 -25.31 -6.38 3.96
CA ALA A 11 -24.09 -5.56 3.83
C ALA A 11 -24.37 -4.09 4.24
N ALA A 12 -25.49 -3.52 3.79
CA ALA A 12 -25.87 -2.17 4.15
C ALA A 12 -26.14 -2.01 5.67
N GLU A 13 -26.80 -2.99 6.30
CA GLU A 13 -27.02 -3.01 7.76
C GLU A 13 -25.69 -3.01 8.55
N LEU A 14 -24.61 -3.57 7.95
CA LEU A 14 -23.28 -3.64 8.56
C LEU A 14 -22.36 -2.48 8.17
N ASN A 15 -22.88 -1.46 7.47
CA ASN A 15 -22.10 -0.34 6.93
C ASN A 15 -20.93 -0.82 6.07
N ILE A 16 -21.19 -1.77 5.16
CA ILE A 16 -20.33 -2.11 4.04
C ILE A 16 -20.80 -1.24 2.87
N ASP A 17 -19.92 -0.38 2.35
CA ASP A 17 -20.33 0.68 1.41
C ASP A 17 -20.85 0.12 0.08
N ILE A 18 -20.27 -0.99 -0.39
CA ILE A 18 -20.75 -1.71 -1.57
C ILE A 18 -20.44 -3.21 -1.45
N CYS A 19 -21.42 -4.03 -1.86
CA CYS A 19 -21.30 -5.47 -1.87
C CYS A 19 -22.00 -6.01 -3.14
N ARG A 20 -21.32 -6.90 -3.85
CA ARG A 20 -21.77 -7.50 -5.11
C ARG A 20 -21.31 -8.95 -5.22
N VAL A 21 -21.93 -9.69 -6.11
CA VAL A 21 -21.67 -11.12 -6.29
C VAL A 21 -21.14 -11.39 -7.70
N THR A 22 -20.11 -12.22 -7.79
CA THR A 22 -19.61 -12.77 -9.05
C THR A 22 -19.55 -14.30 -9.01
N ASP A 23 -19.35 -14.91 -10.16
CA ASP A 23 -19.19 -16.36 -10.30
C ASP A 23 -17.74 -16.81 -9.96
N ASN A 24 -17.53 -18.11 -10.02
CA ASN A 24 -16.29 -18.81 -9.73
C ASN A 24 -15.42 -19.08 -10.97
N GLN A 25 -15.79 -18.52 -12.13
CA GLN A 25 -15.08 -18.80 -13.39
C GLN A 25 -13.69 -18.19 -13.40
N LYS A 26 -12.76 -18.86 -14.07
CA LYS A 26 -11.42 -18.36 -14.28
C LYS A 26 -11.43 -16.98 -14.93
N LEU A 27 -10.47 -16.15 -14.55
CA LEU A 27 -10.23 -14.81 -15.08
C LEU A 27 -9.35 -14.92 -16.34
N GLU A 28 -9.95 -15.40 -17.47
CA GLU A 28 -9.19 -15.71 -18.69
C GLU A 28 -8.48 -14.51 -19.29
N THR A 29 -9.14 -13.34 -19.31
CA THR A 29 -8.56 -12.10 -19.83
C THR A 29 -7.33 -11.69 -19.01
N GLU A 30 -7.42 -11.74 -17.70
CA GLU A 30 -6.32 -11.41 -16.79
C GLU A 30 -5.19 -12.44 -16.89
N PHE A 31 -5.52 -13.72 -17.09
CA PHE A 31 -4.52 -14.77 -17.32
C PHE A 31 -3.67 -14.47 -18.55
N GLU A 32 -4.27 -14.16 -19.69
CA GLU A 32 -3.51 -13.85 -20.92
C GLU A 32 -2.71 -12.55 -20.78
N ILE A 33 -3.25 -11.52 -20.15
CA ILE A 33 -2.52 -10.27 -19.82
C ILE A 33 -1.30 -10.57 -18.95
N LEU A 34 -1.45 -11.35 -17.88
CA LEU A 34 -0.35 -11.68 -16.99
C LEU A 34 0.70 -12.55 -17.66
N LYS A 35 0.29 -13.50 -18.48
CA LYS A 35 1.18 -14.36 -19.27
C LYS A 35 2.04 -13.55 -20.24
N GLU A 36 1.46 -12.60 -20.95
CA GLU A 36 2.20 -11.66 -21.80
C GLU A 36 3.18 -10.82 -20.98
N ARG A 37 2.70 -10.22 -19.86
CA ARG A 37 3.54 -9.38 -18.98
C ARG A 37 4.66 -10.15 -18.32
N SER A 38 4.48 -11.42 -17.99
CA SER A 38 5.51 -12.24 -17.36
C SER A 38 6.78 -12.42 -18.22
N GLN A 39 6.63 -12.20 -19.55
CA GLN A 39 7.72 -12.21 -20.51
C GLN A 39 8.34 -10.82 -20.74
N GLY A 40 7.75 -9.77 -20.16
CA GLY A 40 8.15 -8.39 -20.33
C GLY A 40 9.08 -7.86 -19.24
N GLN A 41 9.68 -6.68 -19.48
CA GLN A 41 10.64 -6.05 -18.58
C GLN A 41 10.02 -5.50 -17.27
N PHE A 42 8.69 -5.34 -17.20
CA PHE A 42 8.00 -4.77 -16.04
C PHE A 42 7.29 -5.81 -15.16
N TRP A 43 7.73 -7.07 -15.23
CA TRP A 43 7.28 -8.10 -14.30
C TRP A 43 8.00 -7.94 -12.96
N PRO A 44 7.32 -7.50 -11.89
CA PRO A 44 7.97 -7.17 -10.63
C PRO A 44 8.47 -8.43 -9.90
N GLN A 45 9.70 -8.38 -9.42
CA GLN A 45 10.37 -9.52 -8.77
C GLN A 45 9.62 -10.12 -7.58
N PRO A 46 8.98 -9.35 -6.67
CA PRO A 46 8.20 -9.96 -5.59
C PRO A 46 7.09 -10.88 -6.07
N PHE A 47 6.62 -10.67 -7.32
CA PHE A 47 5.53 -11.41 -7.93
C PHE A 47 5.97 -12.32 -9.08
N ALA A 48 7.26 -12.31 -9.44
CA ALA A 48 7.79 -13.04 -10.60
C ALA A 48 7.63 -14.57 -10.51
N ASN A 49 7.55 -15.12 -9.30
CA ASN A 49 7.42 -16.56 -9.06
C ASN A 49 5.97 -16.99 -8.73
N GLN A 50 4.99 -16.12 -8.91
CA GLN A 50 3.61 -16.50 -8.67
C GLN A 50 3.07 -17.39 -9.78
N ASN A 51 2.29 -18.39 -9.39
CA ASN A 51 1.59 -19.26 -10.32
C ASN A 51 0.40 -18.52 -10.94
N LEU A 52 0.43 -18.26 -12.24
CA LEU A 52 -0.62 -17.53 -12.95
C LEU A 52 -1.99 -18.24 -12.88
N GLU A 53 -2.00 -19.57 -12.87
CA GLU A 53 -3.23 -20.35 -12.67
C GLU A 53 -3.84 -20.09 -11.30
N GLU A 54 -3.03 -20.09 -10.24
CA GLU A 54 -3.51 -19.78 -8.89
C GLU A 54 -4.06 -18.37 -8.78
N LEU A 55 -3.38 -17.39 -9.40
CA LEU A 55 -3.82 -16.00 -9.38
C LEU A 55 -5.16 -15.77 -10.06
N THR A 56 -5.48 -16.57 -11.07
CA THR A 56 -6.63 -16.31 -11.98
C THR A 56 -7.76 -17.34 -11.87
N THR A 57 -7.57 -18.41 -11.08
CA THR A 57 -8.53 -19.51 -10.96
C THR A 57 -9.10 -19.62 -9.53
N PRO A 58 -10.19 -18.90 -9.22
CA PRO A 58 -10.72 -18.81 -7.86
C PRO A 58 -11.08 -20.16 -7.22
N VAL A 59 -11.55 -21.13 -8.01
CA VAL A 59 -11.95 -22.46 -7.51
C VAL A 59 -10.81 -23.23 -6.86
N LEU A 60 -9.56 -22.88 -7.10
CA LEU A 60 -8.41 -23.52 -6.46
C LEU A 60 -8.27 -23.15 -4.96
N HIS A 61 -8.94 -22.09 -4.51
CA HIS A 61 -8.75 -21.55 -3.15
C HIS A 61 -9.86 -21.90 -2.16
N PHE A 62 -10.96 -22.48 -2.66
CA PHE A 62 -12.07 -22.91 -1.81
C PHE A 62 -12.80 -24.11 -2.44
N PRO A 63 -12.90 -25.26 -1.71
CA PRO A 63 -13.62 -26.43 -2.21
C PRO A 63 -15.10 -26.14 -2.47
N ASN A 64 -15.60 -26.65 -3.60
CA ASN A 64 -17.01 -26.48 -4.02
C ASN A 64 -17.46 -25.01 -4.20
N LEU A 65 -16.54 -24.10 -4.47
CA LEU A 65 -16.84 -22.69 -4.72
C LEU A 65 -17.93 -22.54 -5.78
N LYS A 66 -19.02 -21.86 -5.45
CA LYS A 66 -20.12 -21.53 -6.37
C LYS A 66 -20.22 -20.03 -6.65
N SER A 67 -20.05 -19.23 -5.60
CA SER A 67 -20.17 -17.78 -5.72
C SER A 67 -19.11 -17.07 -4.90
N ILE A 68 -18.78 -15.87 -5.31
CA ILE A 68 -17.87 -14.94 -4.61
C ILE A 68 -18.65 -13.67 -4.30
N ILE A 69 -18.76 -13.33 -3.03
CA ILE A 69 -19.31 -12.05 -2.57
C ILE A 69 -18.13 -11.10 -2.43
N ALA A 70 -17.99 -10.15 -3.32
CA ALA A 70 -16.99 -9.09 -3.26
C ALA A 70 -17.56 -7.86 -2.56
N ALA A 71 -16.79 -7.29 -1.64
CA ALA A 71 -17.19 -6.15 -0.83
C ALA A 71 -16.11 -5.07 -0.81
N ALA A 72 -16.54 -3.84 -0.64
CA ALA A 72 -15.61 -2.73 -0.43
C ALA A 72 -16.11 -1.78 0.67
N VAL A 73 -15.16 -1.23 1.42
CA VAL A 73 -15.36 -0.16 2.39
C VAL A 73 -14.43 1.00 2.04
N SER A 74 -15.00 2.20 1.96
CA SER A 74 -14.23 3.42 1.69
C SER A 74 -13.43 3.85 2.93
N TYR A 75 -12.21 4.32 2.72
CA TYR A 75 -11.39 4.99 3.74
C TYR A 75 -11.10 6.47 3.40
N ASN A 76 -11.89 7.05 2.50
CA ASN A 76 -11.69 8.44 2.09
C ASN A 76 -12.04 9.42 3.22
N HIS A 77 -11.09 10.26 3.63
CA HIS A 77 -11.27 11.28 4.67
C HIS A 77 -11.22 12.72 4.15
N ASN A 78 -11.06 12.91 2.83
CA ASN A 78 -10.93 14.24 2.19
C ASN A 78 -9.79 15.11 2.76
N GLU A 79 -8.84 14.51 3.44
CA GLU A 79 -7.68 15.19 4.00
C GLU A 79 -6.41 14.48 3.50
N ALA A 80 -5.46 15.26 3.01
CA ALA A 80 -4.15 14.76 2.60
C ALA A 80 -3.16 14.82 3.78
N ASN A 81 -2.34 13.79 3.92
CA ASN A 81 -1.16 13.82 4.77
C ASN A 81 0.09 13.89 3.88
N LEU A 82 1.00 14.81 4.17
CA LEU A 82 2.20 14.98 3.37
C LEU A 82 3.12 13.75 3.38
N PHE A 83 3.12 12.99 4.47
CA PHE A 83 4.08 11.91 4.72
C PHE A 83 3.50 10.51 4.61
N LEU A 84 2.18 10.37 4.75
CA LEU A 84 1.48 9.10 4.86
C LEU A 84 0.36 8.98 3.84
N SER A 85 0.25 7.82 3.22
CA SER A 85 -0.93 7.49 2.42
C SER A 85 -2.19 7.37 3.30
N ASN A 86 -3.33 7.78 2.79
CA ASN A 86 -4.60 7.82 3.52
C ASN A 86 -5.04 6.45 4.06
N TYR A 87 -4.68 5.34 3.41
CA TYR A 87 -5.13 4.02 3.84
C TYR A 87 -4.60 3.60 5.22
N VAL A 88 -3.49 4.17 5.68
CA VAL A 88 -2.92 3.86 7.00
C VAL A 88 -3.44 4.75 8.12
N THR A 89 -4.35 5.65 7.81
CA THR A 89 -4.89 6.63 8.78
C THR A 89 -6.12 6.12 9.52
N VAL A 90 -6.53 4.91 9.24
CA VAL A 90 -7.58 4.16 9.92
C VAL A 90 -7.00 2.92 10.62
N GLU A 91 -7.79 2.27 11.46
CA GLU A 91 -7.39 0.99 12.06
C GLU A 91 -7.01 -0.03 10.97
N ASP A 92 -6.28 -1.09 11.36
CA ASP A 92 -5.81 -2.10 10.41
C ASP A 92 -7.00 -2.68 9.64
N TYR A 93 -7.02 -2.42 8.35
CA TYR A 93 -8.14 -2.76 7.48
C TYR A 93 -8.32 -4.27 7.32
N HIS A 94 -7.28 -5.07 7.53
CA HIS A 94 -7.39 -6.52 7.47
C HIS A 94 -8.41 -7.00 8.51
N SER A 95 -8.15 -6.73 9.78
CA SER A 95 -9.05 -7.14 10.87
C SER A 95 -10.38 -6.40 10.84
N TYR A 96 -10.38 -5.11 10.45
CA TYR A 96 -11.61 -4.33 10.33
C TYR A 96 -12.58 -4.89 9.29
N LEU A 97 -12.08 -5.18 8.08
CA LEU A 97 -12.91 -5.70 7.01
C LEU A 97 -13.25 -7.18 7.20
N GLU A 98 -12.29 -8.01 7.67
CA GLU A 98 -12.52 -9.41 8.02
C GLU A 98 -13.67 -9.56 9.02
N ASN A 99 -13.68 -8.77 10.10
CA ASN A 99 -14.77 -8.75 11.07
C ASN A 99 -16.13 -8.37 10.48
N LYS A 100 -16.15 -7.45 9.50
CA LYS A 100 -17.39 -7.08 8.81
C LYS A 100 -17.91 -8.21 7.92
N LEU A 101 -17.02 -8.88 7.18
CA LEU A 101 -17.36 -9.99 6.29
C LEU A 101 -17.82 -11.22 7.09
N GLU A 102 -17.20 -11.49 8.23
CA GLU A 102 -17.62 -12.55 9.15
C GLU A 102 -19.06 -12.31 9.67
N LYS A 103 -19.34 -11.06 10.08
CA LYS A 103 -20.71 -10.68 10.48
C LYS A 103 -21.68 -10.77 9.31
N LEU A 104 -21.26 -10.45 8.08
CA LEU A 104 -22.10 -10.59 6.90
C LEU A 104 -22.47 -12.05 6.63
N ALA A 105 -21.48 -12.95 6.63
CA ALA A 105 -21.70 -14.39 6.45
C ALA A 105 -22.64 -14.96 7.53
N SER A 106 -22.37 -14.66 8.79
CA SER A 106 -23.21 -15.11 9.93
C SER A 106 -24.64 -14.58 9.82
N ARG A 107 -24.81 -13.30 9.42
CA ARG A 107 -26.14 -12.70 9.24
C ARG A 107 -26.92 -13.35 8.09
N LEU A 108 -26.23 -13.68 7.02
CA LEU A 108 -26.83 -14.42 5.89
C LEU A 108 -27.30 -15.79 6.31
N GLN A 109 -26.50 -16.58 7.05
CA GLN A 109 -26.89 -17.87 7.58
C GLN A 109 -28.15 -17.78 8.46
N GLN A 110 -28.20 -16.78 9.35
CA GLN A 110 -29.35 -16.52 10.21
C GLN A 110 -30.62 -16.22 9.38
N LYS A 111 -30.54 -15.31 8.43
CA LYS A 111 -31.71 -14.89 7.61
C LYS A 111 -32.17 -15.98 6.64
N LEU A 112 -31.26 -16.84 6.17
CA LEU A 112 -31.55 -17.97 5.30
C LEU A 112 -32.08 -19.19 6.10
N ASN A 113 -31.82 -19.23 7.41
CA ASN A 113 -32.12 -20.35 8.30
C ASN A 113 -31.48 -21.68 7.86
N TYR A 114 -30.29 -21.61 7.24
CA TYR A 114 -29.43 -22.77 6.99
C TYR A 114 -27.96 -22.35 6.92
N SER A 115 -27.04 -23.30 7.16
CA SER A 115 -25.60 -23.11 7.10
C SER A 115 -25.09 -23.32 5.67
N PHE A 116 -24.07 -22.57 5.31
CA PHE A 116 -23.25 -22.77 4.11
C PHE A 116 -21.78 -22.62 4.50
N ASN A 117 -20.89 -23.21 3.71
CA ASN A 117 -19.46 -23.05 3.93
C ASN A 117 -18.97 -21.78 3.26
N TYR A 118 -18.01 -21.11 3.92
CA TYR A 118 -17.38 -19.91 3.38
C TYR A 118 -15.94 -19.76 3.86
N LYS A 119 -15.19 -18.95 3.13
CA LYS A 119 -13.85 -18.48 3.51
C LYS A 119 -13.71 -17.02 3.15
N ILE A 120 -13.14 -16.25 4.07
CA ILE A 120 -12.92 -14.81 3.90
C ILE A 120 -11.49 -14.56 3.48
N PHE A 121 -11.32 -13.58 2.58
CA PHE A 121 -10.02 -13.07 2.16
C PHE A 121 -10.04 -11.55 2.21
N VAL A 122 -8.93 -10.97 2.71
CA VAL A 122 -8.68 -9.52 2.72
C VAL A 122 -7.19 -9.31 2.44
N ASP A 123 -6.85 -8.68 1.32
CA ASP A 123 -5.49 -8.30 0.87
C ASP A 123 -4.46 -9.44 0.72
N GLN A 124 -4.43 -10.40 1.59
CA GLN A 124 -3.46 -11.52 1.53
C GLN A 124 -3.94 -12.70 0.67
N ALA A 125 -4.80 -12.42 -0.27
CA ALA A 125 -5.38 -13.44 -1.12
C ALA A 125 -4.39 -13.92 -2.21
N PRO A 126 -4.35 -15.22 -2.50
CA PRO A 126 -3.52 -15.76 -3.57
C PRO A 126 -4.18 -15.62 -4.97
N PHE A 127 -5.02 -14.60 -5.17
CA PHE A 127 -5.74 -14.33 -6.42
C PHE A 127 -5.85 -12.82 -6.67
N LEU A 128 -6.38 -12.44 -7.83
CA LEU A 128 -6.52 -11.06 -8.26
C LEU A 128 -7.79 -10.40 -7.68
N GLU A 129 -7.75 -9.92 -6.44
CA GLU A 129 -8.91 -9.29 -5.77
C GLU A 129 -9.54 -8.17 -6.60
N LYS A 130 -8.75 -7.25 -7.14
CA LYS A 130 -9.28 -6.14 -7.96
C LYS A 130 -10.01 -6.61 -9.21
N ALA A 131 -9.54 -7.69 -9.84
CA ALA A 131 -10.21 -8.27 -11.01
C ALA A 131 -11.54 -8.94 -10.64
N LEU A 132 -11.59 -9.67 -9.53
CA LEU A 132 -12.84 -10.21 -8.99
C LEU A 132 -13.83 -9.11 -8.62
N ALA A 133 -13.36 -8.05 -7.97
CA ALA A 133 -14.17 -6.88 -7.62
C ALA A 133 -14.72 -6.16 -8.86
N GLN A 134 -13.92 -6.02 -9.91
CA GLN A 134 -14.37 -5.49 -11.22
C GLN A 134 -15.42 -6.41 -11.86
N LYS A 135 -15.15 -7.71 -11.90
CA LYS A 135 -16.08 -8.73 -12.45
C LYS A 135 -17.42 -8.73 -11.71
N ALA A 136 -17.39 -8.52 -10.38
CA ALA A 136 -18.59 -8.37 -9.57
C ALA A 136 -19.34 -7.05 -9.82
N GLY A 137 -18.71 -6.06 -10.45
CA GLY A 137 -19.29 -4.74 -10.70
C GLY A 137 -19.15 -3.76 -9.53
N LEU A 138 -18.15 -3.94 -8.64
CA LEU A 138 -17.84 -2.96 -7.59
C LEU A 138 -17.30 -1.65 -8.18
N GLY A 139 -16.62 -1.73 -9.31
CA GLY A 139 -15.98 -0.61 -9.97
C GLY A 139 -15.35 -1.06 -11.31
N PHE A 140 -14.49 -0.23 -11.85
CA PHE A 140 -13.64 -0.53 -13.01
C PHE A 140 -12.17 -0.31 -12.66
N ILE A 141 -11.25 -0.98 -13.37
CA ILE A 141 -9.81 -0.76 -13.17
C ILE A 141 -9.38 0.53 -13.89
N GLY A 142 -8.92 1.50 -13.12
CA GLY A 142 -8.42 2.76 -13.64
C GLY A 142 -7.03 2.66 -14.24
N LYS A 143 -6.62 3.68 -15.04
CA LYS A 143 -5.27 3.77 -15.62
C LYS A 143 -4.14 3.73 -14.59
N ASN A 144 -4.44 4.04 -13.33
CA ASN A 144 -3.52 3.89 -12.19
C ASN A 144 -3.52 2.50 -11.56
N THR A 145 -4.10 1.49 -12.19
CA THR A 145 -4.20 0.09 -11.75
C THR A 145 -5.03 -0.15 -10.49
N LEU A 146 -5.78 0.84 -10.02
CA LEU A 146 -6.65 0.72 -8.86
C LEU A 146 -8.11 0.48 -9.30
N LEU A 147 -8.88 -0.20 -8.45
CA LEU A 147 -10.33 -0.26 -8.61
C LEU A 147 -10.93 1.12 -8.32
N ILE A 148 -11.76 1.63 -9.21
CA ILE A 148 -12.46 2.91 -9.09
C ILE A 148 -13.96 2.66 -9.08
N ASN A 149 -14.61 3.01 -8.00
CA ASN A 149 -16.07 3.06 -7.93
C ASN A 149 -16.55 4.46 -8.32
N PRO A 150 -17.58 4.61 -9.18
CA PRO A 150 -18.06 5.93 -9.63
C PRO A 150 -18.53 6.86 -8.53
N LYS A 151 -18.97 6.33 -7.37
CA LYS A 151 -19.49 7.09 -6.22
C LYS A 151 -18.52 7.20 -5.06
N LEU A 152 -17.66 6.18 -4.87
CA LEU A 152 -16.77 6.04 -3.72
C LEU A 152 -15.31 6.39 -4.05
N GLY A 153 -14.96 6.52 -5.34
CA GLY A 153 -13.58 6.71 -5.77
C GLY A 153 -12.73 5.43 -5.68
N SER A 154 -11.42 5.58 -5.51
CA SER A 154 -10.46 4.48 -5.41
C SER A 154 -9.87 4.27 -4.02
N ASN A 155 -10.32 5.04 -3.03
CA ASN A 155 -9.92 4.87 -1.63
C ASN A 155 -10.78 3.78 -0.99
N LEU A 156 -10.55 2.52 -1.41
CA LEU A 156 -11.36 1.36 -1.06
C LEU A 156 -10.49 0.24 -0.49
N PHE A 157 -10.91 -0.32 0.64
CA PHE A 157 -10.48 -1.64 1.09
C PHE A 157 -11.38 -2.68 0.45
N LEU A 158 -10.77 -3.74 -0.07
CA LEU A 158 -11.46 -4.84 -0.74
C LEU A 158 -11.41 -6.10 0.12
N GLY A 159 -12.41 -6.95 0.00
CA GLY A 159 -12.41 -8.27 0.59
C GLY A 159 -13.52 -9.13 0.01
N GLU A 160 -13.32 -10.44 0.08
CA GLU A 160 -14.19 -11.43 -0.56
C GLU A 160 -14.65 -12.50 0.45
N ILE A 161 -15.88 -12.97 0.24
CA ILE A 161 -16.39 -14.21 0.85
C ILE A 161 -16.55 -15.22 -0.28
N PHE A 162 -15.72 -16.26 -0.28
CA PHE A 162 -15.87 -17.43 -1.14
C PHE A 162 -16.85 -18.37 -0.49
N THR A 163 -17.84 -18.87 -1.22
CA THR A 163 -18.89 -19.73 -0.64
C THR A 163 -19.39 -20.82 -1.59
N ASP A 164 -19.86 -21.92 -1.01
CA ASP A 164 -20.59 -22.98 -1.72
C ASP A 164 -22.09 -22.63 -1.92
N LEU A 165 -22.52 -21.47 -1.44
CA LEU A 165 -23.86 -20.95 -1.66
C LEU A 165 -23.99 -20.45 -3.10
N GLU A 166 -25.01 -20.93 -3.82
CA GLU A 166 -25.32 -20.45 -5.17
C GLU A 166 -26.11 -19.14 -5.10
N ILE A 167 -25.52 -18.07 -5.64
CA ILE A 167 -26.11 -16.72 -5.60
C ILE A 167 -26.11 -16.14 -7.03
N ALA A 168 -27.21 -15.52 -7.41
CA ALA A 168 -27.29 -14.83 -8.71
C ALA A 168 -26.22 -13.73 -8.80
N VAL A 169 -25.45 -13.74 -9.89
CA VAL A 169 -24.35 -12.80 -10.10
C VAL A 169 -24.83 -11.40 -10.47
N ASP A 170 -24.04 -10.40 -10.11
CA ASP A 170 -24.20 -9.04 -10.61
C ASP A 170 -23.44 -8.83 -11.91
N GLN A 171 -23.73 -7.75 -12.62
CA GLN A 171 -23.03 -7.42 -13.86
C GLN A 171 -21.88 -6.46 -13.63
N PRO A 172 -20.75 -6.61 -14.33
CA PRO A 172 -19.67 -5.64 -14.35
C PRO A 172 -20.17 -4.26 -14.79
N LEU A 173 -19.44 -3.22 -14.42
CA LEU A 173 -19.72 -1.87 -14.91
C LEU A 173 -19.04 -1.67 -16.26
N ASP A 174 -19.77 -1.17 -17.23
CA ASP A 174 -19.23 -0.73 -18.53
C ASP A 174 -18.76 0.74 -18.40
N LEU A 175 -17.64 0.92 -17.71
CA LEU A 175 -17.02 2.22 -17.42
C LEU A 175 -15.50 2.12 -17.51
N ASP A 176 -14.88 3.25 -17.86
CA ASP A 176 -13.44 3.43 -17.90
C ASP A 176 -13.02 4.87 -17.55
N CYS A 177 -11.73 5.18 -17.69
CA CYS A 177 -11.19 6.53 -17.49
C CYS A 177 -11.35 7.46 -18.71
N GLY A 178 -11.87 7.00 -19.84
CA GLY A 178 -11.91 7.76 -21.09
C GLY A 178 -10.56 8.36 -21.48
N SER A 179 -10.55 9.63 -21.86
CA SER A 179 -9.33 10.36 -22.24
C SER A 179 -8.50 10.86 -21.06
N CYS A 180 -8.96 10.73 -19.80
CA CYS A 180 -8.26 11.23 -18.61
C CYS A 180 -6.89 10.57 -18.45
N ARG A 181 -5.85 11.37 -18.14
CA ARG A 181 -4.46 10.94 -17.91
C ARG A 181 -3.83 11.52 -16.64
N LEU A 182 -4.59 12.20 -15.79
CA LEU A 182 -4.10 12.93 -14.63
C LEU A 182 -3.21 12.09 -13.70
N CYS A 183 -3.56 10.83 -13.43
CA CYS A 183 -2.77 9.94 -12.59
C CYS A 183 -1.42 9.55 -13.20
N LEU A 184 -1.33 9.43 -14.53
CA LEU A 184 -0.07 9.15 -15.23
C LEU A 184 0.87 10.36 -15.16
N GLU A 185 0.30 11.56 -15.31
CA GLU A 185 1.03 12.84 -15.30
C GLU A 185 1.46 13.24 -13.89
N SER A 186 0.67 12.89 -12.85
CA SER A 186 0.99 13.22 -11.45
C SER A 186 2.04 12.31 -10.83
N CYS A 187 2.33 11.14 -11.42
CA CYS A 187 3.29 10.20 -10.87
C CYS A 187 4.72 10.75 -10.98
N GLN A 188 5.22 11.36 -9.89
CA GLN A 188 6.53 12.02 -9.84
C GLN A 188 7.68 11.09 -10.23
N VAL A 189 7.55 9.81 -9.96
CA VAL A 189 8.58 8.80 -10.25
C VAL A 189 8.34 8.05 -11.56
N GLN A 190 7.28 8.42 -12.29
CA GLN A 190 6.89 7.80 -13.56
C GLN A 190 6.78 6.27 -13.48
N ALA A 191 6.32 5.75 -12.34
CA ALA A 191 6.09 4.32 -12.15
C ALA A 191 4.91 3.81 -12.97
N LEU A 192 3.91 4.65 -13.24
CA LEU A 192 2.83 4.38 -14.20
C LEU A 192 3.37 4.63 -15.60
N LYS A 193 3.83 3.58 -16.29
CA LYS A 193 4.47 3.66 -17.61
C LYS A 193 3.45 4.01 -18.70
N GLU A 194 2.28 3.41 -18.60
CA GLU A 194 1.13 3.66 -19.46
C GLU A 194 -0.17 3.28 -18.72
N ALA A 195 -1.30 3.39 -19.39
CA ALA A 195 -2.57 2.97 -18.81
C ALA A 195 -2.52 1.50 -18.39
N ASN A 196 -2.89 1.23 -17.14
CA ASN A 196 -2.94 -0.12 -16.55
C ASN A 196 -1.57 -0.84 -16.47
N LEU A 197 -0.44 -0.13 -16.63
CA LEU A 197 0.90 -0.69 -16.49
C LEU A 197 1.71 0.06 -15.41
N LEU A 198 1.93 -0.61 -14.29
CA LEU A 198 2.72 -0.13 -13.16
C LEU A 198 4.06 -0.88 -13.10
N ALA A 199 5.18 -0.15 -13.21
CA ALA A 199 6.49 -0.64 -12.80
C ALA A 199 6.56 -0.60 -11.27
N ALA A 200 6.16 -1.69 -10.60
CA ALA A 200 5.96 -1.70 -9.16
C ALA A 200 7.26 -1.37 -8.39
N GLU A 201 8.43 -1.79 -8.88
CA GLU A 201 9.73 -1.50 -8.27
C GLU A 201 10.10 -0.02 -8.29
N ASP A 202 9.52 0.75 -9.20
CA ASP A 202 9.69 2.21 -9.27
C ASP A 202 8.68 2.97 -8.40
N CYS A 203 7.60 2.32 -7.98
CA CYS A 203 6.51 2.97 -7.26
C CYS A 203 6.94 3.40 -5.85
N THR A 204 6.74 4.66 -5.51
CA THR A 204 7.02 5.21 -4.18
C THR A 204 6.35 4.40 -3.07
N ALA A 205 5.10 3.97 -3.24
CA ALA A 205 4.39 3.15 -2.26
C ALA A 205 5.11 1.81 -1.99
N TYR A 206 5.66 1.17 -3.01
CA TYR A 206 6.48 -0.03 -2.86
C TYR A 206 7.82 0.28 -2.18
N LEU A 207 8.51 1.34 -2.61
CA LEU A 207 9.84 1.71 -2.10
C LEU A 207 9.81 2.09 -0.61
N THR A 208 8.73 2.73 -0.15
CA THR A 208 8.57 3.04 1.29
C THR A 208 8.52 1.78 2.15
N GLN A 209 8.19 0.62 1.59
CA GLN A 209 8.07 -0.66 2.29
C GLN A 209 9.22 -1.65 1.99
N LYS A 210 10.06 -1.34 1.00
CA LYS A 210 11.20 -2.17 0.61
C LYS A 210 12.21 -2.30 1.76
N LYS A 211 12.65 -3.52 2.07
CA LYS A 211 13.70 -3.81 3.07
C LYS A 211 15.09 -3.60 2.51
N GLY A 212 16.06 -3.48 3.42
CA GLY A 212 17.48 -3.39 3.06
C GLY A 212 17.94 -1.97 2.71
N ILE A 213 19.08 -1.89 2.04
CA ILE A 213 19.67 -0.64 1.57
C ILE A 213 19.08 -0.29 0.22
N LEU A 214 18.57 0.93 0.13
CA LEU A 214 18.05 1.52 -1.09
C LEU A 214 19.19 2.16 -1.89
N THR A 215 19.08 2.13 -3.20
CA THR A 215 19.96 2.88 -4.10
C THR A 215 19.65 4.38 -4.00
N GLU A 216 20.56 5.24 -4.47
CA GLU A 216 20.31 6.68 -4.49
C GLU A 216 19.10 7.07 -5.36
N SER A 217 18.89 6.34 -6.45
CA SER A 217 17.70 6.52 -7.30
C SER A 217 16.41 6.20 -6.54
N GLU A 218 16.37 5.09 -5.79
CA GLU A 218 15.21 4.70 -4.98
C GLU A 218 14.96 5.69 -3.84
N ILE A 219 16.03 6.19 -3.19
CA ILE A 219 15.91 7.21 -2.15
C ILE A 219 15.30 8.51 -2.71
N LYS A 220 15.71 8.94 -3.89
CA LYS A 220 15.11 10.09 -4.57
C LYS A 220 13.64 9.86 -4.88
N LYS A 221 13.27 8.65 -5.32
CA LYS A 221 11.88 8.27 -5.62
C LYS A 221 10.98 8.21 -4.38
N ILE A 222 11.51 7.90 -3.21
CA ILE A 222 10.76 7.99 -1.94
C ILE A 222 10.36 9.44 -1.64
N GLY A 223 11.21 10.41 -1.99
CA GLY A 223 10.93 11.84 -1.75
C GLY A 223 10.72 12.11 -0.26
N HIS A 224 9.57 12.68 0.09
CA HIS A 224 9.18 12.99 1.47
C HIS A 224 8.28 11.92 2.11
N HIS A 225 7.92 10.87 1.40
CA HIS A 225 6.98 9.87 1.89
C HIS A 225 7.60 8.97 2.97
N ILE A 226 6.88 8.80 4.06
CA ILE A 226 7.26 7.87 5.13
C ILE A 226 6.59 6.51 4.91
N TRP A 227 5.33 6.51 4.44
CA TRP A 227 4.61 5.28 4.16
C TRP A 227 3.54 5.45 3.09
N GLY A 228 3.65 4.65 2.03
CA GLY A 228 2.73 4.71 0.90
C GLY A 228 2.90 5.97 0.06
N CYS A 229 1.99 6.20 -0.88
CA CYS A 229 1.92 7.37 -1.75
C CYS A 229 0.51 7.45 -2.35
N ASP A 230 -0.06 8.64 -2.38
CA ASP A 230 -1.41 8.87 -2.93
C ASP A 230 -1.44 9.78 -4.16
N ASP A 231 -0.28 10.19 -4.73
CA ASP A 231 -0.17 11.15 -5.85
C ASP A 231 -1.14 10.81 -7.00
N CYS A 232 -1.24 9.56 -7.40
CA CYS A 232 -2.13 9.13 -8.48
C CYS A 232 -3.61 9.06 -8.05
N LYS A 233 -3.91 9.00 -6.74
CA LYS A 233 -5.26 9.00 -6.20
C LYS A 233 -5.78 10.41 -5.97
N ASP A 234 -4.93 11.32 -5.48
CA ASP A 234 -5.31 12.68 -5.11
C ASP A 234 -5.76 13.51 -6.32
N VAL A 235 -5.22 13.24 -7.49
CA VAL A 235 -5.62 13.92 -8.72
C VAL A 235 -6.85 13.30 -9.40
N CYS A 236 -7.29 12.12 -8.94
CA CYS A 236 -8.37 11.39 -9.59
C CYS A 236 -9.71 12.11 -9.40
N PRO A 237 -10.45 12.44 -10.49
CA PRO A 237 -11.74 13.13 -10.40
C PRO A 237 -12.79 12.34 -9.60
N TYR A 238 -12.71 11.01 -9.60
CA TYR A 238 -13.62 10.15 -8.84
C TYR A 238 -13.37 10.27 -7.33
N ASN A 239 -12.11 10.43 -6.88
CA ASN A 239 -11.80 10.63 -5.47
C ASN A 239 -12.25 12.00 -4.97
N LYS A 240 -12.11 13.05 -5.80
CA LYS A 240 -12.56 14.41 -5.45
C LYS A 240 -14.07 14.53 -5.24
N LYS A 241 -14.85 13.66 -5.87
CA LYS A 241 -16.31 13.64 -5.79
C LYS A 241 -16.85 12.63 -4.77
N SER A 242 -15.99 11.76 -4.23
CA SER A 242 -16.42 10.70 -3.33
C SER A 242 -16.79 11.26 -1.95
N LYS A 243 -17.74 10.59 -1.30
CA LYS A 243 -18.15 10.94 0.07
C LYS A 243 -17.05 10.54 1.07
N ALA A 244 -16.98 11.29 2.18
CA ALA A 244 -16.14 10.89 3.30
C ALA A 244 -16.57 9.54 3.87
N SER A 245 -15.59 8.73 4.27
CA SER A 245 -15.78 7.42 4.87
C SER A 245 -16.38 7.54 6.28
N ALA A 246 -17.15 6.51 6.66
CA ALA A 246 -17.55 6.26 8.06
C ALA A 246 -16.45 5.56 8.88
N ALA A 247 -15.37 5.10 8.26
CA ALA A 247 -14.24 4.47 8.96
C ALA A 247 -13.60 5.48 9.94
N LYS A 248 -13.32 5.03 11.17
CA LYS A 248 -12.76 5.89 12.21
C LYS A 248 -11.33 6.27 11.88
N LYS A 249 -11.08 7.57 11.74
CA LYS A 249 -9.74 8.13 11.56
C LYS A 249 -8.92 8.01 12.85
N LEU A 250 -7.70 7.57 12.75
CA LEU A 250 -6.78 7.45 13.89
C LEU A 250 -6.08 8.78 14.20
N GLN A 251 -5.81 9.01 15.48
CA GLN A 251 -5.19 10.27 15.93
C GLN A 251 -3.75 10.46 15.40
N PHE A 252 -3.03 9.38 15.10
CA PHE A 252 -1.66 9.49 14.59
C PHE A 252 -1.56 10.07 13.18
N PHE A 253 -2.67 10.17 12.44
CA PHE A 253 -2.70 10.82 11.12
C PHE A 253 -2.06 12.22 11.11
N ASN A 254 -2.19 12.97 12.19
CA ASN A 254 -1.64 14.31 12.30
C ASN A 254 -0.17 14.34 12.75
N LYS A 255 0.50 13.18 12.88
CA LYS A 255 1.91 13.12 13.26
C LYS A 255 2.78 13.70 12.15
N ASN A 256 3.68 14.56 12.56
CA ASN A 256 4.65 15.21 11.69
C ASN A 256 5.94 14.39 11.54
N LEU A 257 6.87 14.86 10.72
CA LEU A 257 8.16 14.23 10.51
C LEU A 257 8.94 14.01 11.82
N GLU A 258 8.82 14.94 12.78
CA GLU A 258 9.50 14.84 14.06
C GLU A 258 9.06 13.64 14.89
N TYR A 259 7.78 13.30 14.87
CA TYR A 259 7.26 12.12 15.54
C TYR A 259 7.97 10.84 15.04
N PHE A 260 8.05 10.66 13.71
CA PHE A 260 8.69 9.48 13.12
C PHE A 260 10.21 9.44 13.35
N LEU A 261 10.88 10.58 13.45
CA LEU A 261 12.29 10.66 13.81
C LEU A 261 12.57 10.32 15.29
N ASN A 262 11.55 10.40 16.15
CA ASN A 262 11.65 10.00 17.56
C ASN A 262 11.42 8.49 17.77
N LEU A 263 11.00 7.74 16.77
CA LEU A 263 10.77 6.30 16.90
C LEU A 263 12.04 5.58 17.34
N GLU A 264 11.86 4.57 18.18
CA GLU A 264 12.90 3.62 18.49
C GLU A 264 12.91 2.48 17.47
N SER A 265 14.11 2.01 17.09
CA SER A 265 14.26 1.03 16.01
C SER A 265 13.71 -0.36 16.33
N LYS A 266 13.53 -0.67 17.59
CA LYS A 266 13.10 -2.00 18.07
C LYS A 266 11.66 -2.05 18.55
N GLU A 267 11.06 -0.92 18.86
CA GLU A 267 9.74 -0.85 19.47
C GLU A 267 8.73 -0.17 18.54
N VAL A 268 7.55 -0.76 18.46
CA VAL A 268 6.40 -0.14 17.82
C VAL A 268 5.62 0.58 18.91
N PRO A 269 5.42 1.90 18.81
CA PRO A 269 4.57 2.62 19.76
C PRO A 269 3.16 2.06 19.81
N ALA A 270 2.56 2.02 21.01
CA ALA A 270 1.21 1.46 21.20
C ALA A 270 0.13 2.12 20.34
N GLU A 271 0.28 3.42 20.04
CA GLU A 271 -0.65 4.14 19.16
C GLU A 271 -0.54 3.76 17.68
N LEU A 272 0.55 3.09 17.28
CA LEU A 272 0.71 2.50 15.95
C LEU A 272 0.35 1.02 15.91
N ASP A 273 0.20 0.37 17.07
CA ASP A 273 -0.31 -0.98 17.14
C ASP A 273 -1.68 -1.06 16.46
N ASN A 274 -1.95 -2.17 15.83
CA ASN A 274 -3.18 -2.36 15.06
C ASN A 274 -3.37 -1.34 13.92
N THR A 275 -2.26 -0.96 13.25
CA THR A 275 -2.28 -0.17 12.02
C THR A 275 -1.47 -0.84 10.92
N ALA A 276 -1.86 -0.59 9.67
CA ALA A 276 -1.17 -1.16 8.51
C ALA A 276 0.29 -0.69 8.31
N VAL A 277 0.79 0.29 9.10
CA VAL A 277 2.18 0.74 8.99
C VAL A 277 3.17 -0.16 9.71
N THR A 278 2.70 -0.98 10.65
CA THR A 278 3.57 -1.70 11.59
C THR A 278 4.07 -3.06 11.09
N TRP A 279 3.47 -3.62 10.04
CA TRP A 279 3.85 -4.93 9.52
C TRP A 279 5.33 -5.05 9.08
N ARG A 280 5.98 -3.93 8.77
CA ARG A 280 7.44 -3.88 8.48
C ARG A 280 8.26 -3.44 9.69
N GLY A 281 7.62 -3.01 10.78
CA GLY A 281 8.25 -2.54 12.01
C GLY A 281 8.77 -1.10 11.95
N SER A 282 9.03 -0.51 13.12
CA SER A 282 9.44 0.89 13.30
C SER A 282 10.71 1.27 12.53
N ARG A 283 11.63 0.33 12.29
CA ARG A 283 12.88 0.61 11.54
C ARG A 283 12.63 1.16 10.14
N ILE A 284 11.61 0.69 9.45
CA ILE A 284 11.28 1.17 8.11
C ILE A 284 10.72 2.60 8.19
N LEU A 285 9.84 2.88 9.15
CA LEU A 285 9.29 4.22 9.37
C LEU A 285 10.38 5.23 9.72
N LEU A 286 11.26 4.88 10.68
CA LEU A 286 12.39 5.71 11.09
C LEU A 286 13.36 5.96 9.93
N ARG A 287 13.71 4.91 9.17
CA ARG A 287 14.51 5.04 7.95
C ARG A 287 13.90 6.05 6.98
N ASN A 288 12.64 5.90 6.66
CA ASN A 288 11.95 6.76 5.70
C ASN A 288 11.84 8.20 6.23
N ALA A 289 11.63 8.40 7.52
CA ALA A 289 11.63 9.72 8.13
C ALA A 289 13.01 10.42 8.03
N MET A 290 14.11 9.68 8.23
CA MET A 290 15.45 10.23 8.02
C MET A 290 15.69 10.59 6.55
N LEU A 291 15.24 9.75 5.62
CA LEU A 291 15.33 10.01 4.18
C LEU A 291 14.46 11.20 3.76
N ALA A 292 13.25 11.33 4.30
CA ALA A 292 12.39 12.48 4.07
C ALA A 292 13.05 13.78 4.55
N ALA A 293 13.63 13.77 5.75
CA ALA A 293 14.39 14.91 6.27
C ALA A 293 15.59 15.27 5.38
N ALA A 294 16.29 14.28 4.84
CA ALA A 294 17.41 14.47 3.93
C ALA A 294 16.97 15.06 2.57
N ASN A 295 15.93 14.51 1.97
CA ASN A 295 15.40 14.97 0.69
C ASN A 295 14.82 16.40 0.78
N LEU A 296 14.19 16.74 1.90
CA LEU A 296 13.67 18.08 2.19
C LEU A 296 14.73 19.05 2.72
N LYS A 297 15.99 18.62 2.93
CA LYS A 297 17.08 19.44 3.50
C LYS A 297 16.73 20.06 4.85
N GLU A 298 16.02 19.34 5.71
CA GLU A 298 15.49 19.81 7.00
C GLU A 298 16.59 19.91 8.09
N LYS A 299 17.38 20.97 8.04
CA LYS A 299 18.53 21.22 8.96
C LYS A 299 18.13 21.20 10.45
N ARG A 300 16.88 21.55 10.78
CA ARG A 300 16.37 21.52 12.17
C ARG A 300 16.45 20.14 12.82
N PHE A 301 16.39 19.06 12.03
CA PHE A 301 16.46 17.69 12.53
C PHE A 301 17.88 17.10 12.58
N PHE A 302 18.89 17.87 12.20
CA PHE A 302 20.28 17.41 12.13
C PHE A 302 20.74 16.74 13.44
N ASN A 303 20.56 17.40 14.59
CA ASN A 303 21.01 16.88 15.89
C ASN A 303 20.21 15.62 16.31
N LYS A 304 18.95 15.55 15.97
CA LYS A 304 18.09 14.38 16.23
C LYS A 304 18.57 13.17 15.42
N ILE A 305 18.85 13.37 14.13
CA ILE A 305 19.39 12.31 13.25
C ILE A 305 20.81 11.92 13.71
N LYS A 306 21.63 12.86 14.17
CA LYS A 306 22.96 12.56 14.72
C LYS A 306 22.89 11.56 15.89
N GLN A 307 21.90 11.64 16.76
CA GLN A 307 21.72 10.68 17.85
C GLN A 307 21.53 9.25 17.35
N LYS A 308 20.91 9.06 16.17
CA LYS A 308 20.69 7.74 15.55
C LYS A 308 21.97 7.09 14.99
N LEU A 309 23.11 7.77 14.98
CA LEU A 309 24.42 7.14 14.75
C LEU A 309 24.79 6.13 15.83
N ASN A 310 24.18 6.22 17.03
CA ASN A 310 24.36 5.28 18.13
C ASN A 310 23.25 4.25 18.26
N ASP A 311 22.34 4.13 17.25
CA ASP A 311 21.27 3.14 17.27
C ASP A 311 21.82 1.71 17.26
N ASN A 312 21.13 0.79 17.95
CA ASN A 312 21.51 -0.62 17.98
C ASN A 312 21.47 -1.30 16.59
N SER A 313 20.66 -0.77 15.68
CA SER A 313 20.48 -1.31 14.34
C SER A 313 21.52 -0.75 13.36
N PRO A 314 22.43 -1.56 12.79
CA PRO A 314 23.43 -1.07 11.84
C PRO A 314 22.83 -0.36 10.62
N ILE A 315 21.67 -0.82 10.15
CA ILE A 315 20.98 -0.17 9.01
C ILE A 315 20.44 1.22 9.39
N ILE A 316 20.01 1.43 10.62
CA ILE A 316 19.57 2.76 11.08
C ILE A 316 20.78 3.69 11.19
N ARG A 317 21.90 3.24 11.74
CA ARG A 317 23.15 4.02 11.77
C ARG A 317 23.62 4.41 10.37
N TYR A 318 23.52 3.46 9.41
CA TYR A 318 23.81 3.75 8.00
C TYR A 318 22.98 4.89 7.46
N TYR A 319 21.63 4.82 7.62
CA TYR A 319 20.74 5.86 7.12
C TYR A 319 20.86 7.18 7.88
N ALA A 320 21.25 7.16 9.17
CA ALA A 320 21.57 8.37 9.90
C ALA A 320 22.79 9.08 9.29
N ALA A 321 23.89 8.36 9.05
CA ALA A 321 25.09 8.92 8.42
C ALA A 321 24.78 9.45 7.00
N TYR A 322 24.08 8.67 6.19
CA TYR A 322 23.62 9.09 4.85
C TYR A 322 22.85 10.41 4.94
N SER A 323 21.82 10.46 5.79
CA SER A 323 20.94 11.63 5.90
C SER A 323 21.66 12.88 6.38
N LEU A 324 22.59 12.75 7.33
CA LEU A 324 23.41 13.87 7.80
C LEU A 324 24.24 14.46 6.67
N LEU A 325 24.93 13.64 5.89
CA LEU A 325 25.73 14.07 4.74
C LEU A 325 24.88 14.80 3.69
N LYS A 326 23.64 14.32 3.45
CA LYS A 326 22.72 14.95 2.49
C LYS A 326 22.08 16.23 3.03
N ILE A 327 21.85 16.36 4.35
CA ILE A 327 21.25 17.57 4.96
C ILE A 327 22.23 18.74 5.01
N ASP A 328 23.44 18.50 5.52
CA ASP A 328 24.47 19.52 5.67
C ASP A 328 25.86 18.87 5.65
N PHE A 329 26.44 18.76 4.47
CA PHE A 329 27.72 18.06 4.26
C PHE A 329 28.85 18.64 5.13
N LYS A 330 29.02 20.00 5.14
CA LYS A 330 30.10 20.67 5.86
C LYS A 330 30.07 20.34 7.36
N LYS A 331 28.86 20.35 7.95
CA LYS A 331 28.65 20.04 9.36
C LYS A 331 28.78 18.54 9.65
N ALA A 332 28.34 17.68 8.72
CA ALA A 332 28.28 16.23 8.88
C ALA A 332 29.63 15.54 8.68
N LYS A 333 30.50 16.04 7.81
CA LYS A 333 31.75 15.38 7.37
C LYS A 333 32.55 14.82 8.55
N LYS A 334 33.01 15.70 9.46
CA LYS A 334 33.82 15.28 10.61
C LYS A 334 33.08 14.30 11.53
N ILE A 335 31.77 14.50 11.75
CA ILE A 335 30.95 13.63 12.61
C ILE A 335 30.85 12.22 12.01
N VAL A 336 30.67 12.12 10.68
CA VAL A 336 30.57 10.84 10.00
C VAL A 336 31.93 10.15 9.89
N GLU A 337 33.03 10.88 9.72
CA GLU A 337 34.41 10.34 9.78
C GLU A 337 34.70 9.73 11.16
N GLU A 338 34.35 10.42 12.25
CA GLU A 338 34.48 9.92 13.62
C GLU A 338 33.63 8.66 13.84
N TYR A 339 32.37 8.67 13.36
CA TYR A 339 31.46 7.50 13.41
C TYR A 339 32.06 6.31 12.65
N LEU A 340 32.63 6.50 11.46
CA LEU A 340 33.22 5.43 10.67
C LEU A 340 34.37 4.69 11.38
N ASN A 341 35.07 5.33 12.30
CA ASN A 341 36.09 4.66 13.12
C ASN A 341 35.48 3.65 14.11
N GLN A 342 34.22 3.85 14.51
CA GLN A 342 33.53 3.03 15.50
C GLN A 342 32.61 1.97 14.86
N GLU A 343 32.20 2.17 13.60
CA GLU A 343 31.26 1.24 12.92
C GLU A 343 31.91 -0.11 12.64
N GLN A 344 31.27 -1.17 13.16
CA GLN A 344 31.76 -2.57 13.06
C GLN A 344 31.24 -3.28 11.79
N ASN A 345 30.10 -2.85 11.24
CA ASN A 345 29.56 -3.46 10.03
C ASN A 345 30.34 -2.99 8.81
N SER A 346 31.20 -3.87 8.28
CA SER A 346 32.10 -3.57 7.16
C SER A 346 31.37 -3.18 5.87
N GLU A 347 30.20 -3.77 5.59
CA GLU A 347 29.40 -3.45 4.41
C GLU A 347 28.89 -2.01 4.48
N TYR A 348 28.27 -1.63 5.60
CA TYR A 348 27.72 -0.29 5.78
C TYR A 348 28.81 0.77 5.87
N LYS A 349 29.90 0.46 6.55
CA LYS A 349 31.10 1.31 6.60
C LYS A 349 31.63 1.65 5.21
N ASN A 350 31.78 0.64 4.35
CA ASN A 350 32.27 0.85 2.98
C ASN A 350 31.28 1.66 2.12
N LYS A 351 29.97 1.42 2.29
CA LYS A 351 28.96 2.19 1.56
C LYS A 351 28.96 3.67 1.97
N ILE A 352 29.07 3.97 3.28
CA ILE A 352 29.14 5.35 3.79
C ILE A 352 30.40 6.06 3.30
N LYS A 353 31.56 5.38 3.28
CA LYS A 353 32.80 5.95 2.73
C LYS A 353 32.63 6.38 1.26
N LYS A 354 31.96 5.56 0.44
CA LYS A 354 31.68 5.91 -0.96
C LYS A 354 30.80 7.15 -1.07
N ILE A 355 29.78 7.27 -0.21
CA ILE A 355 28.89 8.44 -0.18
C ILE A 355 29.68 9.68 0.26
N LEU A 356 30.52 9.57 1.29
CA LEU A 356 31.36 10.67 1.77
C LEU A 356 32.23 11.23 0.64
N VAL A 357 32.95 10.40 -0.08
CA VAL A 357 33.79 10.80 -1.25
C VAL A 357 32.94 11.47 -2.34
N SER A 358 31.82 10.84 -2.72
CA SER A 358 30.92 11.42 -3.75
C SER A 358 30.35 12.79 -3.34
N GLU A 359 30.06 13.01 -2.05
CA GLU A 359 29.59 14.30 -1.57
C GLU A 359 30.72 15.34 -1.44
N GLU A 360 31.96 14.90 -1.24
CA GLU A 360 33.14 15.79 -1.30
C GLU A 360 33.32 16.35 -2.71
N ASP A 361 33.28 15.49 -3.72
CA ASP A 361 33.39 15.89 -5.11
C ASP A 361 32.29 16.89 -5.53
N ASN A 362 31.07 16.66 -5.06
CA ASN A 362 29.91 17.50 -5.35
C ASN A 362 29.91 18.86 -4.62
N ASN A 363 30.59 18.97 -3.47
CA ASN A 363 30.61 20.18 -2.64
C ASN A 363 31.98 20.91 -2.65
N GLY A 364 33.00 20.34 -3.34
CA GLY A 364 34.35 20.92 -3.49
C GLY A 364 34.57 21.66 -4.80
N SER A 365 33.61 21.61 -5.71
CA SER A 365 33.52 22.41 -6.94
C SER A 365 32.49 23.55 -6.76
#